data_da86c6c3acbfe2974154b237e0ff5362
#
_entry.id   da86c6c3acbfe2974154b237e0ff5362
#
_cell.length_a   1.000
_cell.length_b   1.000
_cell.length_c   1.000
_cell.angle_alpha   90.00
_cell.angle_beta   90.00
_cell.angle_gamma   90.00
#
_symmetry.space_group_name_H-M   'P 1'
#
loop_
_entity.id
_entity.type
_entity.pdbx_description
1 polymer ?
#
loop_
_entity_poly.entity_id
_entity_poly.type
_entity_poly.pdbx_seq_one_letter_code
_entity_poly.pdbx_strand_id
1 'polypeptide(L)'
;VEEIQDMVEDQLMAKGAFELARRYVRYRYNRSLVRKANTTDNRILSLIECNNEEVKQENSNKNPTVNSVQRDYMAGEVSRDLTRRMLLPADIVEADKEGIIHFHDSDYFAQHMHNCDLVNLEDMLQNGTVISETLIERPHSFSTACNIATQIIAQVASNQYGGQSISLAHLAP
;
A
#
# COMPACT_ATOMS: atom_id res chain seq x y z
N VAL A 1 13.19 28.87 2.02
CA VAL A 1 12.94 29.05 0.57
C VAL A 1 11.56 29.67 0.33
N GLU A 2 10.55 29.25 1.05
CA GLU A 2 9.18 29.79 0.88
C GLU A 2 9.09 31.25 1.32
N GLU A 3 9.73 31.64 2.44
CA GLU A 3 9.82 33.04 2.88
C GLU A 3 10.47 33.95 1.84
N ILE A 4 11.52 33.47 1.15
CA ILE A 4 12.15 34.22 0.07
C ILE A 4 11.21 34.41 -1.10
N GLN A 5 10.40 33.41 -1.42
CA GLN A 5 9.41 33.49 -2.49
C GLN A 5 8.29 34.45 -2.13
N ASP A 6 7.83 34.47 -0.87
CA ASP A 6 6.85 35.43 -0.36
C ASP A 6 7.39 36.87 -0.47
N MET A 7 8.65 37.09 -0.08
CA MET A 7 9.31 38.40 -0.23
C MET A 7 9.38 38.84 -1.70
N VAL A 8 9.60 37.93 -2.66
CA VAL A 8 9.60 38.26 -4.07
C VAL A 8 8.22 38.68 -4.54
N GLU A 9 7.17 38.00 -4.13
CA GLU A 9 5.77 38.34 -4.44
C GLU A 9 5.43 39.74 -3.90
N ASP A 10 5.75 39.99 -2.64
CA ASP A 10 5.54 41.29 -1.98
C ASP A 10 6.28 42.44 -2.70
N GLN A 11 7.53 42.22 -3.09
CA GLN A 11 8.30 43.21 -3.82
C GLN A 11 7.73 43.50 -5.20
N LEU A 12 7.25 42.51 -5.93
CA LEU A 12 6.60 42.68 -7.21
C LEU A 12 5.28 43.47 -7.09
N MET A 13 4.51 43.19 -6.04
CA MET A 13 3.30 43.93 -5.73
C MET A 13 3.59 45.38 -5.34
N ALA A 14 4.56 45.60 -4.45
CA ALA A 14 4.95 46.94 -4.01
C ALA A 14 5.46 47.84 -5.14
N LYS A 15 6.09 47.25 -6.17
CA LYS A 15 6.56 47.94 -7.36
C LYS A 15 5.47 48.13 -8.46
N GLY A 16 4.24 47.70 -8.21
CA GLY A 16 3.14 47.79 -9.16
C GLY A 16 3.26 46.83 -10.35
N ALA A 17 4.17 45.85 -10.29
CA ALA A 17 4.38 44.88 -11.37
C ALA A 17 3.38 43.72 -11.30
N PHE A 18 2.07 44.05 -11.28
CA PHE A 18 0.98 43.13 -11.00
C PHE A 18 0.89 41.94 -11.99
N GLU A 19 1.12 42.18 -13.27
CA GLU A 19 1.11 41.09 -14.26
C GLU A 19 2.25 40.10 -14.03
N LEU A 20 3.43 40.60 -13.66
CA LEU A 20 4.58 39.77 -13.36
C LEU A 20 4.37 38.99 -12.05
N ALA A 21 3.83 39.65 -11.02
CA ALA A 21 3.45 39.01 -9.77
C ALA A 21 2.46 37.85 -10.01
N ARG A 22 1.41 38.10 -10.80
CA ARG A 22 0.41 37.06 -11.15
C ARG A 22 1.04 35.86 -11.89
N ARG A 23 1.98 36.11 -12.80
CA ARG A 23 2.73 35.04 -13.49
C ARG A 23 3.60 34.27 -12.53
N TYR A 24 4.26 34.98 -11.62
CA TYR A 24 5.13 34.37 -10.62
C TYR A 24 4.35 33.49 -9.65
N VAL A 25 3.22 33.92 -9.11
CA VAL A 25 2.32 33.14 -8.26
C VAL A 25 1.86 31.86 -8.96
N ARG A 26 1.41 31.97 -10.23
CA ARG A 26 1.02 30.79 -11.02
C ARG A 26 2.19 29.83 -11.24
N TYR A 27 3.37 30.36 -11.56
CA TYR A 27 4.57 29.55 -11.74
C TYR A 27 4.93 28.81 -10.45
N ARG A 28 4.95 29.51 -9.32
CA ARG A 28 5.21 28.95 -8.00
C ARG A 28 4.20 27.84 -7.65
N TYR A 29 2.93 28.11 -7.87
CA TYR A 29 1.86 27.13 -7.65
C TYR A 29 2.06 25.87 -8.51
N ASN A 30 2.28 26.04 -9.80
CA ASN A 30 2.52 24.93 -10.71
C ASN A 30 3.79 24.13 -10.32
N ARG A 31 4.85 24.80 -9.93
CA ARG A 31 6.07 24.14 -9.45
C ARG A 31 5.86 23.40 -8.13
N SER A 32 5.01 23.95 -7.26
CA SER A 32 4.61 23.27 -6.03
C SER A 32 3.79 22.00 -6.31
N LEU A 33 2.85 22.07 -7.27
CA LEU A 33 2.10 20.90 -7.72
C LEU A 33 3.02 19.84 -8.33
N VAL A 34 3.95 20.24 -9.21
CA VAL A 34 4.94 19.34 -9.83
C VAL A 34 5.84 18.70 -8.77
N ARG A 35 6.28 19.45 -7.75
CA ARG A 35 7.07 18.89 -6.64
C ARG A 35 6.28 17.90 -5.77
N LYS A 36 4.98 18.17 -5.55
CA LYS A 36 4.10 17.26 -4.82
C LYS A 36 3.73 16.01 -5.64
N ALA A 37 3.53 16.16 -6.94
CA ALA A 37 3.24 15.06 -7.86
C ALA A 37 4.47 14.17 -8.12
N ASN A 38 5.65 14.76 -8.25
CA ASN A 38 6.89 14.05 -8.65
C ASN A 38 7.36 12.95 -7.71
N THR A 39 6.91 12.89 -6.47
CA THR A 39 7.32 11.81 -5.57
C THR A 39 6.53 10.53 -5.81
N THR A 40 5.22 10.61 -5.90
CA THR A 40 4.34 9.45 -6.13
C THR A 40 4.37 9.03 -7.60
N ASP A 41 4.28 9.95 -8.54
CA ASP A 41 4.32 9.65 -9.98
C ASP A 41 5.65 9.04 -10.41
N ASN A 42 6.78 9.54 -9.93
CA ASN A 42 8.08 8.95 -10.23
C ASN A 42 8.25 7.55 -9.66
N ARG A 43 7.71 7.28 -8.48
CA ARG A 43 7.71 5.94 -7.90
C ARG A 43 6.85 4.98 -8.73
N ILE A 44 5.64 5.41 -9.12
CA ILE A 44 4.76 4.62 -10.00
C ILE A 44 5.44 4.35 -11.34
N LEU A 45 6.06 5.35 -11.97
CA LEU A 45 6.78 5.18 -13.23
C LEU A 45 7.95 4.19 -13.08
N SER A 46 8.73 4.30 -12.02
CA SER A 46 9.85 3.38 -11.76
C SER A 46 9.39 1.93 -11.53
N LEU A 47 8.19 1.73 -10.98
CA LEU A 47 7.57 0.42 -10.86
C LEU A 47 7.16 -0.15 -12.23
N ILE A 48 6.53 0.68 -13.08
CA ILE A 48 6.10 0.27 -14.43
C ILE A 48 7.32 -0.08 -15.30
N GLU A 49 8.41 0.68 -15.19
CA GLU A 49 9.66 0.47 -15.91
C GLU A 49 10.52 -0.65 -15.32
N CYS A 50 10.10 -1.26 -14.21
CA CYS A 50 10.87 -2.25 -13.45
C CYS A 50 12.26 -1.77 -13.02
N ASN A 51 12.43 -0.45 -12.81
CA ASN A 51 13.68 0.19 -12.42
C ASN A 51 13.83 0.40 -10.92
N ASN A 52 12.83 0.02 -10.12
CA ASN A 52 12.85 0.17 -8.68
C ASN A 52 13.62 -0.97 -8.03
N GLU A 53 14.87 -0.74 -7.67
CA GLU A 53 15.75 -1.73 -7.02
C GLU A 53 15.26 -2.08 -5.60
N GLU A 54 14.63 -1.14 -4.90
CA GLU A 54 14.07 -1.34 -3.57
C GLU A 54 12.96 -2.41 -3.61
N VAL A 55 12.04 -2.28 -4.56
CA VAL A 55 10.94 -3.24 -4.77
C VAL A 55 11.45 -4.60 -5.22
N LYS A 56 12.53 -4.68 -6.01
CA LYS A 56 13.14 -5.94 -6.41
C LYS A 56 13.70 -6.74 -5.24
N GLN A 57 14.08 -6.05 -4.16
CA GLN A 57 14.71 -6.66 -2.97
C GLN A 57 13.71 -6.87 -1.82
N GLU A 58 12.62 -6.11 -1.78
CA GLU A 58 11.75 -5.99 -0.62
C GLU A 58 10.94 -7.26 -0.33
N ASN A 59 10.57 -8.03 -1.35
CA ASN A 59 9.73 -9.20 -1.13
C ASN A 59 10.04 -10.36 -2.07
N SER A 60 10.73 -11.37 -1.58
CA SER A 60 11.07 -12.59 -2.32
C SER A 60 9.84 -13.41 -2.77
N ASN A 61 8.67 -13.17 -2.19
CA ASN A 61 7.42 -13.88 -2.52
C ASN A 61 6.69 -13.29 -3.72
N LYS A 62 7.07 -12.08 -4.17
CA LYS A 62 6.43 -11.39 -5.30
C LYS A 62 7.45 -11.12 -6.41
N ASN A 63 7.11 -11.52 -7.62
CA ASN A 63 7.93 -11.17 -8.79
C ASN A 63 7.51 -9.79 -9.33
N PRO A 64 8.35 -8.74 -9.22
CA PRO A 64 8.01 -7.37 -9.60
C PRO A 64 7.77 -7.18 -11.11
N THR A 65 8.10 -8.16 -11.94
CA THR A 65 7.84 -8.12 -13.39
C THR A 65 6.45 -8.61 -13.78
N VAL A 66 5.72 -9.23 -12.86
CA VAL A 66 4.36 -9.73 -13.11
C VAL A 66 3.35 -8.59 -13.02
N ASN A 67 2.51 -8.43 -14.04
CA ASN A 67 1.55 -7.33 -14.14
C ASN A 67 0.62 -7.15 -12.92
N SER A 68 0.15 -8.25 -12.34
CA SER A 68 -0.68 -8.19 -11.13
C SER A 68 0.08 -7.65 -9.93
N VAL A 69 1.34 -8.02 -9.79
CA VAL A 69 2.24 -7.53 -8.72
C VAL A 69 2.56 -6.05 -8.92
N GLN A 70 2.83 -5.63 -10.15
CA GLN A 70 3.04 -4.20 -10.45
C GLN A 70 1.82 -3.35 -10.10
N ARG A 71 0.61 -3.85 -10.39
CA ARG A 71 -0.63 -3.16 -10.01
C ARG A 71 -0.82 -3.07 -8.50
N ASP A 72 -0.46 -4.10 -7.77
CA ASP A 72 -0.48 -4.10 -6.30
C ASP A 72 0.50 -3.06 -5.73
N TYR A 73 1.72 -3.00 -6.24
CA TYR A 73 2.68 -1.96 -5.85
C TYR A 73 2.22 -0.54 -6.19
N MET A 74 1.59 -0.35 -7.35
CA MET A 74 1.02 0.96 -7.71
C MET A 74 -0.11 1.35 -6.75
N ALA A 75 -0.98 0.42 -6.39
CA ALA A 75 -2.02 0.63 -5.38
C ALA A 75 -1.40 0.95 -4.01
N GLY A 76 -0.32 0.28 -3.64
CA GLY A 76 0.45 0.54 -2.43
C GLY A 76 1.02 1.96 -2.38
N GLU A 77 1.61 2.46 -3.47
CA GLU A 77 2.11 3.85 -3.53
C GLU A 77 0.98 4.89 -3.38
N VAL A 78 -0.17 4.65 -4.00
CA VAL A 78 -1.34 5.50 -3.83
C VAL A 78 -1.87 5.45 -2.39
N SER A 79 -1.95 4.26 -1.80
CA SER A 79 -2.37 4.06 -0.41
C SER A 79 -1.41 4.77 0.55
N ARG A 80 -0.10 4.64 0.36
CA ARG A 80 0.94 5.30 1.16
C ARG A 80 0.83 6.82 1.13
N ASP A 81 0.64 7.40 -0.05
CA ASP A 81 0.43 8.85 -0.22
C ASP A 81 -0.85 9.30 0.49
N LEU A 82 -1.95 8.57 0.29
CA LEU A 82 -3.23 8.86 0.93
C LEU A 82 -3.16 8.76 2.45
N THR A 83 -2.51 7.71 2.96
CA THR A 83 -2.31 7.48 4.38
C THR A 83 -1.58 8.64 5.03
N ARG A 84 -0.47 9.08 4.46
CA ARG A 84 0.34 10.18 4.99
C ARG A 84 -0.31 11.55 4.84
N ARG A 85 -1.09 11.78 3.79
CA ARG A 85 -1.70 13.08 3.52
C ARG A 85 -3.04 13.30 4.24
N MET A 86 -3.82 12.24 4.43
CA MET A 86 -5.23 12.37 4.80
C MET A 86 -5.65 11.51 5.99
N LEU A 87 -5.06 10.35 6.19
CA LEU A 87 -5.58 9.38 7.15
C LEU A 87 -4.86 9.44 8.50
N LEU A 88 -3.56 9.71 8.50
CA LEU A 88 -2.79 9.84 9.74
C LEU A 88 -2.85 11.27 10.29
N PRO A 89 -2.84 11.42 11.63
CA PRO A 89 -2.62 12.71 12.28
C PRO A 89 -1.29 13.35 11.87
N ALA A 90 -1.27 14.68 11.75
CA ALA A 90 -0.11 15.39 11.23
C ALA A 90 1.15 15.21 12.10
N ASP A 91 1.00 15.13 13.41
CA ASP A 91 2.08 14.87 14.37
C ASP A 91 2.72 13.49 14.19
N ILE A 92 1.92 12.47 13.88
CA ILE A 92 2.41 11.12 13.56
C ILE A 92 3.20 11.13 12.25
N VAL A 93 2.69 11.83 11.23
CA VAL A 93 3.38 11.94 9.93
C VAL A 93 4.72 12.68 10.08
N GLU A 94 4.76 13.71 10.91
CA GLU A 94 5.99 14.46 11.16
C GLU A 94 7.01 13.63 11.94
N ALA A 95 6.57 12.91 12.98
CA ALA A 95 7.43 12.01 13.75
C ALA A 95 8.00 10.87 12.90
N ASP A 96 7.24 10.33 11.92
CA ASP A 96 7.71 9.33 10.96
C ASP A 96 8.77 9.93 10.00
N LYS A 97 8.55 11.15 9.52
CA LYS A 97 9.53 11.86 8.66
C LYS A 97 10.83 12.21 9.39
N GLU A 98 10.75 12.58 10.65
CA GLU A 98 11.91 12.87 11.50
C GLU A 98 12.64 11.60 11.96
N GLY A 99 12.06 10.42 11.71
CA GLY A 99 12.64 9.14 12.12
C GLY A 99 12.52 8.86 13.62
N ILE A 100 11.64 9.58 14.33
CA ILE A 100 11.35 9.32 15.75
C ILE A 100 10.57 8.01 15.89
N ILE A 101 9.66 7.76 14.96
CA ILE A 101 8.91 6.52 14.84
C ILE A 101 9.03 6.01 13.40
N HIS A 102 8.71 4.75 13.20
CA HIS A 102 8.49 4.18 11.87
C HIS A 102 7.06 3.66 11.77
N PHE A 103 6.25 4.29 10.90
CA PHE A 103 4.90 3.84 10.63
C PHE A 103 4.94 2.74 9.57
N HIS A 104 4.86 1.50 10.03
CA HIS A 104 4.95 0.30 9.20
C HIS A 104 3.71 0.10 8.33
N ASP A 105 3.88 -0.51 7.15
CA ASP A 105 2.80 -0.90 6.23
C ASP A 105 1.82 0.23 5.84
N SER A 106 2.33 1.45 5.69
CA SER A 106 1.53 2.60 5.26
C SER A 106 0.88 2.42 3.88
N ASP A 107 1.42 1.54 3.07
CA ASP A 107 0.91 1.13 1.75
C ASP A 107 -0.30 0.19 1.82
N TYR A 108 -0.50 -0.48 2.95
CA TYR A 108 -1.68 -1.33 3.20
C TYR A 108 -2.65 -0.74 4.22
N PHE A 109 -2.41 0.48 4.69
CA PHE A 109 -3.23 1.11 5.72
C PHE A 109 -4.60 1.57 5.21
N ALA A 110 -4.66 2.16 4.02
CA ALA A 110 -5.91 2.63 3.42
C ALA A 110 -6.79 1.46 2.94
N GLN A 111 -6.18 0.37 2.51
CA GLN A 111 -6.86 -0.86 2.09
C GLN A 111 -6.16 -2.05 2.74
N HIS A 112 -6.83 -2.60 3.74
CA HIS A 112 -6.24 -3.62 4.61
C HIS A 112 -5.97 -4.93 3.85
N MET A 113 -4.71 -5.39 3.92
CA MET A 113 -4.32 -6.74 3.53
C MET A 113 -3.46 -7.35 4.63
N HIS A 114 -3.57 -8.65 4.84
CA HIS A 114 -2.69 -9.37 5.77
C HIS A 114 -1.31 -9.58 5.13
N ASN A 115 -0.27 -9.52 5.93
CA ASN A 115 1.07 -9.87 5.45
C ASN A 115 1.22 -11.39 5.37
N CYS A 116 1.28 -12.05 6.51
CA CYS A 116 1.43 -13.50 6.61
C CYS A 116 0.40 -14.08 7.58
N ASP A 117 -0.16 -15.23 7.20
CA ASP A 117 -1.19 -15.90 7.98
C ASP A 117 -0.76 -17.29 8.43
N LEU A 118 -1.11 -17.62 9.67
CA LEU A 118 -1.14 -18.99 10.18
C LEU A 118 -2.56 -19.50 10.08
N VAL A 119 -2.80 -20.46 9.19
CA VAL A 119 -4.13 -21.00 8.96
C VAL A 119 -4.40 -22.19 9.87
N ASN A 120 -5.37 -22.06 10.78
CA ASN A 120 -5.79 -23.15 11.66
C ASN A 120 -6.80 -24.07 10.94
N LEU A 121 -6.30 -24.90 10.03
CA LEU A 121 -7.14 -25.84 9.28
C LEU A 121 -7.86 -26.85 10.20
N GLU A 122 -7.27 -27.22 11.34
CA GLU A 122 -7.90 -28.16 12.27
C GLU A 122 -9.24 -27.64 12.75
N ASP A 123 -9.28 -26.43 13.27
CA ASP A 123 -10.51 -25.81 13.76
C ASP A 123 -11.53 -25.60 12.64
N MET A 124 -11.07 -25.09 11.49
CA MET A 124 -11.93 -24.84 10.34
C MET A 124 -12.56 -26.10 9.76
N LEU A 125 -11.85 -27.22 9.79
CA LEU A 125 -12.36 -28.51 9.31
C LEU A 125 -13.23 -29.22 10.35
N GLN A 126 -12.97 -29.03 11.64
CA GLN A 126 -13.75 -29.66 12.70
C GLN A 126 -15.07 -28.95 12.97
N ASN A 127 -15.07 -27.61 12.91
CA ASN A 127 -16.19 -26.76 13.30
C ASN A 127 -16.92 -26.13 12.11
N GLY A 128 -16.39 -26.30 10.91
CA GLY A 128 -16.83 -25.56 9.73
C GLY A 128 -16.19 -24.19 9.65
N THR A 129 -16.40 -23.51 8.53
CA THR A 129 -15.83 -22.18 8.27
C THR A 129 -16.72 -21.38 7.33
N VAL A 130 -16.44 -20.10 7.17
CA VAL A 130 -17.11 -19.24 6.19
C VAL A 130 -16.14 -18.89 5.08
N ILE A 131 -16.48 -19.21 3.84
CA ILE A 131 -15.71 -18.85 2.65
C ILE A 131 -16.60 -18.03 1.73
N SER A 132 -16.16 -16.81 1.41
CA SER A 132 -16.92 -15.90 0.54
C SER A 132 -18.40 -15.76 0.95
N GLU A 133 -18.65 -15.47 2.22
CA GLU A 133 -19.98 -15.33 2.84
C GLU A 133 -20.83 -16.63 2.87
N THR A 134 -20.26 -17.75 2.45
CA THR A 134 -20.92 -19.05 2.45
C THR A 134 -20.42 -19.91 3.60
N LEU A 135 -21.34 -20.40 4.42
CA LEU A 135 -21.04 -21.36 5.47
C LEU A 135 -20.68 -22.72 4.84
N ILE A 136 -19.50 -23.20 5.18
CA ILE A 136 -19.01 -24.53 4.81
C ILE A 136 -19.07 -25.41 6.04
N GLU A 137 -19.90 -26.43 5.99
CA GLU A 137 -20.07 -27.38 7.08
C GLU A 137 -18.83 -28.29 7.20
N ARG A 138 -18.73 -28.94 8.36
CA ARG A 138 -17.71 -29.95 8.64
C ARG A 138 -17.70 -31.04 7.55
N PRO A 139 -16.53 -31.36 6.94
CA PRO A 139 -16.43 -32.44 5.96
C PRO A 139 -16.64 -33.82 6.60
N HIS A 140 -17.28 -34.72 5.86
CA HIS A 140 -17.53 -36.10 6.27
C HIS A 140 -16.59 -37.11 5.62
N SER A 141 -15.70 -36.67 4.73
CA SER A 141 -14.70 -37.54 4.10
C SER A 141 -13.37 -36.80 3.93
N PHE A 142 -12.28 -37.55 3.89
CA PHE A 142 -10.95 -37.00 3.67
C PHE A 142 -10.84 -36.24 2.35
N SER A 143 -11.45 -36.75 1.27
CA SER A 143 -11.48 -36.07 -0.02
C SER A 143 -12.18 -34.71 0.06
N THR A 144 -13.30 -34.63 0.77
CA THR A 144 -14.00 -33.35 0.99
C THR A 144 -13.17 -32.41 1.86
N ALA A 145 -12.49 -32.92 2.88
CA ALA A 145 -11.59 -32.12 3.72
C ALA A 145 -10.46 -31.50 2.91
N CYS A 146 -9.82 -32.27 2.03
CA CYS A 146 -8.79 -31.77 1.13
C CYS A 146 -9.30 -30.67 0.20
N ASN A 147 -10.50 -30.83 -0.37
CA ASN A 147 -11.10 -29.84 -1.23
C ASN A 147 -11.40 -28.53 -0.47
N ILE A 148 -11.98 -28.64 0.73
CA ILE A 148 -12.25 -27.48 1.59
C ILE A 148 -10.94 -26.79 2.00
N ALA A 149 -9.92 -27.56 2.40
CA ALA A 149 -8.61 -27.00 2.74
C ALA A 149 -8.01 -26.21 1.57
N THR A 150 -8.11 -26.73 0.34
CA THR A 150 -7.64 -26.01 -0.87
C THR A 150 -8.40 -24.71 -1.08
N GLN A 151 -9.72 -24.70 -0.86
CA GLN A 151 -10.53 -23.47 -0.97
C GLN A 151 -10.17 -22.46 0.13
N ILE A 152 -9.93 -22.91 1.36
CA ILE A 152 -9.46 -22.04 2.45
C ILE A 152 -8.13 -21.39 2.08
N ILE A 153 -7.16 -22.19 1.60
CA ILE A 153 -5.86 -21.70 1.17
C ILE A 153 -5.98 -20.64 0.08
N ALA A 154 -6.82 -20.87 -0.92
CA ALA A 154 -7.06 -19.93 -2.01
C ALA A 154 -7.73 -18.63 -1.52
N GLN A 155 -8.69 -18.74 -0.59
CA GLN A 155 -9.38 -17.59 -0.01
C GLN A 155 -8.43 -16.74 0.84
N VAL A 156 -7.60 -17.36 1.68
CA VAL A 156 -6.58 -16.64 2.47
C VAL A 156 -5.59 -15.96 1.54
N ALA A 157 -5.12 -16.65 0.50
CA ALA A 157 -4.18 -16.09 -0.48
C ALA A 157 -4.73 -14.85 -1.20
N SER A 158 -6.04 -14.72 -1.36
CA SER A 158 -6.65 -13.54 -1.98
C SER A 158 -6.66 -12.29 -1.09
N ASN A 159 -6.44 -12.44 0.21
CA ASN A 159 -6.48 -11.37 1.21
C ASN A 159 -5.11 -11.06 1.84
N GLN A 160 -4.05 -11.60 1.29
CA GLN A 160 -2.69 -11.40 1.81
C GLN A 160 -1.69 -11.08 0.71
N TYR A 161 -0.61 -10.40 1.06
CA TYR A 161 0.49 -10.11 0.15
C TYR A 161 1.76 -10.91 0.44
N GLY A 162 1.85 -11.55 1.58
CA GLY A 162 2.96 -12.41 1.99
C GLY A 162 2.67 -13.89 1.79
N GLY A 163 3.14 -14.71 2.71
CA GLY A 163 2.98 -16.14 2.71
C GLY A 163 1.95 -16.65 3.70
N GLN A 164 1.47 -17.86 3.51
CA GLN A 164 0.67 -18.55 4.52
C GLN A 164 1.34 -19.85 4.96
N SER A 165 1.15 -20.18 6.22
CA SER A 165 1.63 -21.42 6.81
C SER A 165 0.45 -22.29 7.23
N ILE A 166 0.51 -23.55 6.84
CA ILE A 166 -0.44 -24.59 7.23
C ILE A 166 0.31 -25.78 7.81
N SER A 167 -0.33 -26.50 8.73
CA SER A 167 0.19 -27.76 9.22
C SER A 167 -0.52 -28.92 8.52
N LEU A 168 0.24 -29.82 7.90
CA LEU A 168 -0.32 -31.05 7.33
C LEU A 168 -0.87 -32.00 8.40
N ALA A 169 -0.43 -31.86 9.65
CA ALA A 169 -0.98 -32.61 10.78
C ALA A 169 -2.47 -32.28 11.01
N HIS A 170 -2.93 -31.09 10.62
CA HIS A 170 -4.34 -30.70 10.70
C HIS A 170 -5.26 -31.46 9.72
N LEU A 171 -4.68 -32.13 8.73
CA LEU A 171 -5.39 -32.98 7.77
C LEU A 171 -5.38 -34.46 8.17
N ALA A 172 -4.63 -34.81 9.19
CA ALA A 172 -4.58 -36.17 9.69
C ALA A 172 -5.89 -36.50 10.45
N PRO A 173 -6.47 -37.70 10.26
CA PRO A 173 -7.68 -38.11 10.95
C PRO A 173 -7.46 -38.33 12.44
#